data_2d39f44644a8ea3384a8408c6b0ecd70
#
_entry.id   2d39f44644a8ea3384a8408c6b0ecd70
#
_cell.length_a   1.000
_cell.length_b   1.000
_cell.length_c   1.000
_cell.angle_alpha   90.00
_cell.angle_beta   90.00
_cell.angle_gamma   90.00
#
_symmetry.space_group_name_H-M   'P 1'
#
loop_
_entity.id
_entity.type
_entity.pdbx_description
1 polymer ?
#
loop_
_entity_poly.entity_id
_entity_poly.type
_entity_poly.pdbx_seq_one_letter_code
_entity_poly.pdbx_strand_id
1 'polypeptide(L)'
;MHRLTSRALLILWTSGLMVACGGDDAPPLTGPSPGAPPTVTEVFAGEVNRNGAVTHPFLAEASGNVVATLDALGPEEVVTNIGLLLGTWNGSSCQTVIANDNAAQGAIVIGAASIASNLCVRVYDVGKIPAFATYQVTVVHP
;
A
#
# COMPACT_ATOMS: atom_id res chain seq x y z
N MET A 1 -51.67 38.03 -38.57
CA MET A 1 -53.05 37.59 -38.79
C MET A 1 -53.43 36.53 -37.75
N HIS A 2 -54.32 36.91 -36.82
CA HIS A 2 -55.37 36.12 -36.17
C HIS A 2 -54.90 34.85 -35.39
N ARG A 3 -55.38 34.51 -34.22
CA ARG A 3 -56.29 35.13 -33.24
C ARG A 3 -56.10 34.44 -31.90
N LEU A 4 -56.30 35.22 -30.83
CA LEU A 4 -56.64 34.79 -29.50
C LEU A 4 -57.78 33.74 -29.48
N THR A 5 -57.74 32.82 -28.52
CA THR A 5 -58.92 32.53 -27.70
C THR A 5 -58.45 32.02 -26.32
N SER A 6 -58.81 32.84 -25.38
CA SER A 6 -58.93 32.62 -23.95
C SER A 6 -60.04 31.61 -23.66
N ARG A 7 -59.88 30.70 -22.71
CA ARG A 7 -60.95 30.25 -21.81
C ARG A 7 -60.41 29.79 -20.47
N ALA A 8 -60.96 30.44 -19.52
CA ALA A 8 -60.79 30.34 -18.09
C ALA A 8 -61.49 29.13 -17.45
N LEU A 9 -61.16 28.96 -16.18
CA LEU A 9 -61.91 28.37 -15.06
C LEU A 9 -61.84 26.87 -14.89
N LEU A 10 -61.26 26.38 -13.81
CA LEU A 10 -62.00 26.03 -12.56
C LEU A 10 -61.01 25.59 -11.47
N ILE A 11 -61.15 26.29 -10.36
CA ILE A 11 -60.51 26.01 -9.07
C ILE A 11 -61.20 24.81 -8.46
N LEU A 12 -60.47 23.76 -8.10
CA LEU A 12 -60.94 22.78 -7.13
C LEU A 12 -59.84 22.62 -6.06
N TRP A 13 -60.13 23.17 -4.91
CA TRP A 13 -59.46 22.88 -3.66
C TRP A 13 -59.81 21.47 -3.21
N THR A 14 -58.84 20.56 -3.16
CA THR A 14 -58.92 19.35 -2.39
C THR A 14 -57.86 19.35 -1.31
N SER A 15 -58.31 19.54 -0.09
CA SER A 15 -57.51 19.37 1.12
C SER A 15 -57.11 17.88 1.23
N GLY A 16 -55.85 17.55 0.92
CA GLY A 16 -55.25 16.22 1.11
C GLY A 16 -54.50 16.18 2.44
N LEU A 17 -54.92 15.32 3.35
CA LEU A 17 -54.27 15.02 4.61
C LEU A 17 -52.77 14.75 4.42
N MET A 18 -51.91 15.51 5.12
CA MET A 18 -50.52 15.13 5.33
C MET A 18 -50.48 13.93 6.29
N VAL A 19 -50.25 12.75 5.74
CA VAL A 19 -49.76 11.62 6.52
C VAL A 19 -48.25 11.88 6.74
N ALA A 20 -47.92 12.31 7.94
CA ALA A 20 -46.52 12.28 8.41
C ALA A 20 -46.11 10.82 8.54
N CYS A 21 -45.42 10.28 7.54
CA CYS A 21 -44.60 9.08 7.74
C CYS A 21 -43.49 9.48 8.70
N GLY A 22 -43.63 9.06 9.97
CA GLY A 22 -42.53 9.05 10.91
C GLY A 22 -41.42 8.19 10.32
N GLY A 23 -40.30 8.82 9.92
CA GLY A 23 -39.08 8.09 9.63
C GLY A 23 -38.59 7.51 10.94
N ASP A 24 -38.63 6.20 11.06
CA ASP A 24 -37.83 5.50 12.05
C ASP A 24 -36.38 5.75 11.67
N ASP A 25 -35.76 6.73 12.31
CA ASP A 25 -34.30 6.87 12.37
C ASP A 25 -33.78 5.66 13.15
N ALA A 26 -33.65 4.54 12.46
CA ALA A 26 -32.86 3.44 12.99
C ALA A 26 -31.45 3.97 13.20
N PRO A 27 -30.89 3.90 14.43
CA PRO A 27 -29.54 4.34 14.66
C PRO A 27 -28.60 3.59 13.69
N PRO A 28 -27.64 4.26 13.08
CA PRO A 28 -26.68 3.58 12.20
C PRO A 28 -26.07 2.44 12.99
N LEU A 29 -26.16 1.23 12.47
CA LEU A 29 -25.47 0.08 13.02
C LEU A 29 -23.98 0.35 12.89
N THR A 30 -23.40 1.01 13.90
CA THR A 30 -21.96 1.07 14.10
C THR A 30 -21.51 -0.32 14.55
N GLY A 31 -21.49 -1.26 13.60
CA GLY A 31 -20.71 -2.48 13.78
C GLY A 31 -19.26 -2.07 13.98
N PRO A 32 -18.48 -2.80 14.80
CA PRO A 32 -17.06 -2.54 14.89
C PRO A 32 -16.48 -2.53 13.47
N SER A 33 -15.83 -1.43 13.12
CA SER A 33 -15.07 -1.36 11.86
C SER A 33 -14.10 -2.55 11.85
N PRO A 34 -14.01 -3.31 10.75
CA PRO A 34 -13.01 -4.35 10.66
C PRO A 34 -11.66 -3.73 11.04
N GLY A 35 -11.06 -4.21 12.12
CA GLY A 35 -9.74 -3.76 12.53
C GLY A 35 -8.76 -3.93 11.37
N ALA A 36 -7.77 -3.03 11.26
CA ALA A 36 -6.68 -3.25 10.31
C ALA A 36 -6.09 -4.65 10.54
N PRO A 37 -5.69 -5.36 9.48
CA PRO A 37 -5.07 -6.67 9.64
C PRO A 37 -3.84 -6.55 10.55
N PRO A 38 -3.53 -7.57 11.35
CA PRO A 38 -2.33 -7.57 12.17
C PRO A 38 -1.11 -7.42 11.28
N THR A 39 -0.13 -6.65 11.72
CA THR A 39 1.13 -6.48 11.01
C THR A 39 2.18 -7.44 11.56
N VAL A 40 2.96 -8.01 10.65
CA VAL A 40 4.13 -8.83 10.93
C VAL A 40 5.38 -7.99 10.66
N THR A 41 6.41 -8.17 11.48
CA THR A 41 7.72 -7.54 11.29
C THR A 41 8.75 -8.64 11.09
N GLU A 42 9.41 -8.63 9.94
CA GLU A 42 10.52 -9.52 9.64
C GLU A 42 11.82 -8.73 9.49
N VAL A 43 12.93 -9.30 9.97
CA VAL A 43 14.26 -8.69 9.88
C VAL A 43 15.16 -9.60 9.06
N PHE A 44 15.69 -9.05 7.99
CA PHE A 44 16.63 -9.71 7.10
C PHE A 44 17.99 -9.05 7.19
N ALA A 45 19.02 -9.85 7.42
CA ALA A 45 20.40 -9.39 7.45
C ALA A 45 21.26 -10.27 6.55
N GLY A 46 22.32 -9.70 6.01
CA GLY A 46 23.20 -10.44 5.13
C GLY A 46 24.34 -9.62 4.58
N GLU A 47 24.97 -10.20 3.56
CA GLU A 47 26.06 -9.59 2.82
C GLU A 47 25.72 -9.64 1.33
N VAL A 48 25.95 -8.51 0.64
CA VAL A 48 25.84 -8.41 -0.81
C VAL A 48 27.22 -8.12 -1.40
N ASN A 49 27.65 -8.93 -2.34
CA ASN A 49 28.93 -8.76 -3.01
C ASN A 49 28.83 -7.74 -4.16
N ARG A 50 29.97 -7.24 -4.60
CA ARG A 50 30.07 -6.40 -5.78
C ARG A 50 29.37 -7.05 -6.98
N ASN A 51 28.58 -6.27 -7.69
CA ASN A 51 27.68 -6.69 -8.78
C ASN A 51 26.69 -7.80 -8.40
N GLY A 52 26.48 -8.02 -7.10
CA GLY A 52 25.60 -9.05 -6.56
C GLY A 52 24.24 -8.52 -6.13
N ALA A 53 23.42 -9.47 -5.71
CA ALA A 53 22.13 -9.21 -5.09
C ALA A 53 21.73 -10.35 -4.17
N VAL A 54 20.99 -10.03 -3.12
CA VAL A 54 20.39 -11.00 -2.18
C VAL A 54 18.89 -10.74 -2.12
N THR A 55 18.12 -11.82 -2.15
CA THR A 55 16.66 -11.74 -2.13
C THR A 55 16.11 -12.51 -0.93
N HIS A 56 15.18 -11.89 -0.22
CA HIS A 56 14.46 -12.47 0.90
C HIS A 56 12.97 -12.52 0.58
N PRO A 57 12.43 -13.72 0.29
CA PRO A 57 11.00 -13.91 0.13
C PRO A 57 10.28 -13.86 1.47
N PHE A 58 9.06 -13.34 1.48
CA PHE A 58 8.14 -13.33 2.63
C PHE A 58 6.69 -13.42 2.16
N LEU A 59 5.77 -13.69 3.09
CA LEU A 59 4.35 -13.85 2.79
C LEU A 59 3.55 -12.72 3.46
N ALA A 60 2.93 -11.86 2.67
CA ALA A 60 1.86 -11.00 3.17
C ALA A 60 0.55 -11.80 3.21
N GLU A 61 -0.04 -11.98 4.38
CA GLU A 61 -1.26 -12.81 4.56
C GLU A 61 -2.55 -12.08 4.22
N ALA A 62 -2.49 -10.75 4.09
CA ALA A 62 -3.65 -9.90 3.77
C ALA A 62 -3.26 -8.73 2.87
N SER A 63 -4.26 -7.95 2.46
CA SER A 63 -4.03 -6.66 1.80
C SER A 63 -3.56 -5.62 2.82
N GLY A 64 -2.66 -4.75 2.40
CA GLY A 64 -2.17 -3.63 3.21
C GLY A 64 -0.84 -3.09 2.74
N ASN A 65 -0.30 -2.13 3.49
CA ASN A 65 0.99 -1.54 3.19
C ASN A 65 2.14 -2.50 3.54
N VAL A 66 3.16 -2.47 2.71
CA VAL A 66 4.42 -3.18 2.92
C VAL A 66 5.52 -2.14 2.98
N VAL A 67 6.25 -2.10 4.08
CA VAL A 67 7.29 -1.11 4.33
C VAL A 67 8.61 -1.82 4.55
N ALA A 68 9.60 -1.56 3.71
CA ALA A 68 10.96 -2.04 3.88
C ALA A 68 11.87 -0.87 4.30
N THR A 69 12.57 -1.01 5.41
CA THR A 69 13.51 -0.02 5.94
C THR A 69 14.92 -0.60 5.95
N LEU A 70 15.88 0.12 5.39
CA LEU A 70 17.29 -0.23 5.48
C LEU A 70 17.85 0.27 6.81
N ASP A 71 17.88 -0.60 7.82
CA ASP A 71 18.27 -0.21 9.19
C ASP A 71 19.78 -0.04 9.34
N ALA A 72 20.56 -0.89 8.66
CA ALA A 72 22.01 -0.84 8.71
C ALA A 72 22.62 -1.09 7.33
N LEU A 73 23.71 -0.41 7.06
CA LEU A 73 24.53 -0.57 5.86
C LEU A 73 26.00 -0.36 6.25
N GLY A 74 26.84 -1.30 5.87
CA GLY A 74 28.26 -1.27 6.23
C GLY A 74 29.18 -1.91 5.19
N PRO A 75 30.47 -1.65 5.30
CA PRO A 75 31.12 -0.67 6.18
C PRO A 75 30.85 0.78 5.73
N GLU A 76 30.46 1.65 6.67
CA GLU A 76 29.97 3.01 6.40
C GLU A 76 31.00 3.91 5.68
N GLU A 77 32.29 3.68 5.91
CA GLU A 77 33.35 4.49 5.30
C GLU A 77 33.46 4.27 3.79
N VAL A 78 32.92 3.16 3.26
CA VAL A 78 33.13 2.80 1.84
C VAL A 78 31.80 2.47 1.12
N VAL A 79 30.73 2.19 1.84
CA VAL A 79 29.43 1.89 1.27
C VAL A 79 28.38 2.83 1.85
N THR A 80 27.99 3.82 1.07
CA THR A 80 27.04 4.86 1.49
C THR A 80 25.64 4.61 0.99
N ASN A 81 25.48 3.83 -0.07
CA ASN A 81 24.18 3.49 -0.66
C ASN A 81 24.23 2.19 -1.47
N ILE A 82 23.08 1.55 -1.54
CA ILE A 82 22.80 0.32 -2.29
C ILE A 82 21.45 0.41 -2.98
N GLY A 83 21.10 -0.58 -3.76
CA GLY A 83 19.75 -0.77 -4.26
C GLY A 83 18.89 -1.54 -3.25
N LEU A 84 17.69 -1.04 -2.98
CA LEU A 84 16.67 -1.68 -2.18
C LEU A 84 15.35 -1.71 -2.96
N LEU A 85 14.75 -2.89 -3.14
CA LEU A 85 13.47 -3.02 -3.82
C LEU A 85 12.49 -3.92 -3.07
N LEU A 86 11.21 -3.67 -3.31
CA LEU A 86 10.11 -4.58 -3.03
C LEU A 86 9.56 -5.13 -4.35
N GLY A 87 9.16 -6.38 -4.34
CA GLY A 87 8.63 -7.05 -5.51
C GLY A 87 7.72 -8.22 -5.16
N THR A 88 7.23 -8.88 -6.22
CA THR A 88 6.48 -10.13 -6.10
C THR A 88 7.42 -11.33 -6.28
N TRP A 89 7.23 -12.34 -5.46
CA TRP A 89 8.01 -13.58 -5.52
C TRP A 89 7.27 -14.66 -6.31
N ASN A 90 7.89 -15.19 -7.36
CA ASN A 90 7.29 -16.22 -8.21
C ASN A 90 7.77 -17.64 -7.90
N GLY A 91 8.49 -17.82 -6.79
CA GLY A 91 9.10 -19.11 -6.40
C GLY A 91 10.57 -19.25 -6.79
N SER A 92 11.08 -18.42 -7.71
CA SER A 92 12.47 -18.46 -8.16
C SER A 92 13.13 -17.10 -8.29
N SER A 93 12.36 -16.05 -8.53
CA SER A 93 12.87 -14.69 -8.72
C SER A 93 11.95 -13.63 -8.13
N CYS A 94 12.55 -12.50 -7.76
CA CYS A 94 11.87 -11.30 -7.28
C CYS A 94 11.56 -10.38 -8.46
N GLN A 95 10.29 -10.26 -8.79
CA GLN A 95 9.82 -9.34 -9.85
C GLN A 95 9.65 -7.95 -9.25
N THR A 96 10.44 -7.01 -9.69
CA THR A 96 10.46 -5.64 -9.16
C THR A 96 9.12 -4.94 -9.34
N VAL A 97 8.58 -4.41 -8.25
CA VAL A 97 7.41 -3.52 -8.25
C VAL A 97 7.84 -2.08 -7.98
N ILE A 98 8.68 -1.87 -6.98
CA ILE A 98 9.23 -0.57 -6.63
C ILE A 98 10.69 -0.71 -6.17
N ALA A 99 11.54 0.22 -6.56
CA ALA A 99 12.95 0.21 -6.23
C ALA A 99 13.46 1.60 -5.86
N ASN A 100 14.49 1.63 -5.00
CA ASN A 100 15.29 2.79 -4.69
C ASN A 100 16.77 2.42 -4.98
N ASP A 101 17.31 2.89 -6.10
CA ASP A 101 18.69 2.62 -6.51
C ASP A 101 19.73 3.49 -5.76
N ASN A 102 19.28 4.27 -4.79
CA ASN A 102 20.14 5.14 -3.99
C ASN A 102 19.76 5.06 -2.49
N ALA A 103 19.43 3.86 -2.01
CA ALA A 103 19.06 3.65 -0.62
C ALA A 103 20.31 3.77 0.27
N ALA A 104 20.34 4.78 1.13
CA ALA A 104 21.26 4.91 2.25
C ALA A 104 20.65 4.30 3.52
N GLN A 105 21.44 4.15 4.56
CA GLN A 105 20.92 3.74 5.87
C GLN A 105 19.78 4.66 6.32
N GLY A 106 18.69 4.09 6.80
CA GLY A 106 17.44 4.76 7.12
C GLY A 106 16.49 4.96 5.92
N ALA A 107 16.88 4.56 4.71
CA ALA A 107 16.00 4.64 3.54
C ALA A 107 14.81 3.70 3.67
N ILE A 108 13.65 4.16 3.20
CA ILE A 108 12.39 3.42 3.25
C ILE A 108 11.86 3.24 1.81
N VAL A 109 11.39 2.03 1.52
CA VAL A 109 10.64 1.70 0.30
C VAL A 109 9.26 1.22 0.74
N ILE A 110 8.19 1.82 0.19
CA ILE A 110 6.81 1.51 0.54
C ILE A 110 6.09 0.95 -0.68
N GLY A 111 5.54 -0.23 -0.52
CA GLY A 111 4.64 -0.88 -1.46
C GLY A 111 3.30 -1.22 -0.83
N ALA A 112 2.46 -1.94 -1.56
CA ALA A 112 1.20 -2.44 -1.05
C ALA A 112 0.90 -3.84 -1.62
N ALA A 113 0.37 -4.71 -0.77
CA ALA A 113 -0.27 -5.95 -1.17
C ALA A 113 -1.77 -5.69 -1.34
N SER A 114 -2.37 -6.03 -2.47
CA SER A 114 -3.82 -5.91 -2.71
C SER A 114 -4.59 -7.14 -2.21
N ILE A 115 -3.91 -8.26 -2.08
CA ILE A 115 -4.41 -9.54 -1.55
C ILE A 115 -3.24 -10.25 -0.85
N ALA A 116 -3.52 -11.35 -0.16
CA ALA A 116 -2.46 -12.25 0.30
C ALA A 116 -1.54 -12.65 -0.86
N SER A 117 -0.23 -12.47 -0.71
CA SER A 117 0.73 -12.60 -1.80
C SER A 117 2.12 -12.99 -1.31
N ASN A 118 2.81 -13.80 -2.11
CA ASN A 118 4.24 -14.01 -1.92
C ASN A 118 4.99 -12.78 -2.47
N LEU A 119 5.72 -12.14 -1.60
CA LEU A 119 6.49 -10.94 -1.88
C LEU A 119 7.98 -11.18 -1.66
N CYS A 120 8.79 -10.20 -1.97
CA CYS A 120 10.23 -10.24 -1.73
C CYS A 120 10.77 -8.84 -1.48
N VAL A 121 11.76 -8.76 -0.62
CA VAL A 121 12.69 -7.65 -0.56
C VAL A 121 14.02 -8.09 -1.15
N ARG A 122 14.65 -7.23 -1.92
CA ARG A 122 15.95 -7.51 -2.53
C ARG A 122 16.90 -6.34 -2.30
N VAL A 123 18.10 -6.69 -1.88
CA VAL A 123 19.23 -5.79 -1.73
C VAL A 123 20.23 -6.08 -2.84
N TYR A 124 20.75 -5.06 -3.54
CA TYR A 124 21.62 -5.26 -4.68
C TYR A 124 22.64 -4.13 -4.85
N ASP A 125 23.75 -4.46 -5.47
CA ASP A 125 24.77 -3.48 -5.83
C ASP A 125 24.31 -2.64 -7.04
N VAL A 126 24.41 -1.35 -6.91
CA VAL A 126 24.20 -0.36 -7.98
C VAL A 126 25.51 0.08 -8.63
N GLY A 127 26.56 -0.73 -8.51
CA GLY A 127 27.89 -0.45 -9.02
C GLY A 127 28.77 0.38 -8.08
N LYS A 128 28.41 0.45 -6.80
CA LYS A 128 29.11 1.27 -5.80
C LYS A 128 29.76 0.47 -4.69
N ILE A 129 29.54 -0.83 -4.62
CA ILE A 129 30.16 -1.71 -3.63
C ILE A 129 31.57 -2.08 -4.11
N PRO A 130 32.65 -1.73 -3.36
CA PRO A 130 33.99 -2.04 -3.78
C PRO A 130 34.35 -3.52 -3.70
N ALA A 131 33.85 -4.25 -2.70
CA ALA A 131 33.99 -5.69 -2.51
C ALA A 131 32.71 -6.34 -2.03
N PHE A 132 32.26 -5.99 -0.84
CA PHE A 132 31.00 -6.43 -0.24
C PHE A 132 30.39 -5.33 0.62
N ALA A 133 29.11 -5.46 0.92
CA ALA A 133 28.38 -4.64 1.87
C ALA A 133 27.55 -5.53 2.80
N THR A 134 27.58 -5.26 4.09
CA THR A 134 26.65 -5.83 5.06
C THR A 134 25.42 -4.97 5.18
N TYR A 135 24.28 -5.58 5.39
CA TYR A 135 23.03 -4.85 5.54
C TYR A 135 22.08 -5.51 6.55
N GLN A 136 21.17 -4.70 7.06
CA GLN A 136 19.98 -5.15 7.76
C GLN A 136 18.76 -4.40 7.21
N VAL A 137 17.71 -5.14 6.89
CA VAL A 137 16.43 -4.60 6.40
C VAL A 137 15.31 -5.12 7.27
N THR A 138 14.49 -4.23 7.80
CA THR A 138 13.23 -4.57 8.45
C THR A 138 12.09 -4.41 7.46
N VAL A 139 11.25 -5.44 7.34
CA VAL A 139 10.02 -5.41 6.53
C VAL A 139 8.82 -5.53 7.45
N VAL A 140 7.91 -4.56 7.37
CA VAL A 140 6.61 -4.58 8.06
C VAL A 140 5.52 -4.78 7.01
N HIS A 141 4.68 -5.79 7.20
CA HIS A 141 3.64 -6.18 6.25
C HIS A 141 2.41 -6.78 6.98
N PRO A 142 1.24 -6.87 6.34
CA PRO A 142 0.04 -7.51 6.90
C PRO A 142 0.12 -9.03 6.91
#